data_dd3187dd3b2cf2d06ddc5a2404a20cb3
#
_entry.id   dd3187dd3b2cf2d06ddc5a2404a20cb3
#
_cell.length_a   1.000
_cell.length_b   1.000
_cell.length_c   1.000
_cell.angle_alpha   90.00
_cell.angle_beta   90.00
_cell.angle_gamma   90.00
#
_symmetry.space_group_name_H-M   'P 1'
#
loop_
_entity.id
_entity.type
_entity.pdbx_description
1 polymer ?
#
loop_
_entity_poly.entity_id
_entity_poly.type
_entity_poly.pdbx_seq_one_letter_code
_entity_poly.pdbx_strand_id
1 'polypeptide(L)'
;INMMQKLGFNRSDAVIGIGGGAVTDLAGFVASSYMRGIAYFQIPTSLLAQVDASIGGKTGVNHGNIKNFIGSFYNPKEVFICSEFLNSLDDQEFLNGFSEVLKHCLITSKASLMNLKELADEIQNREPNILLKLIEESIDIKAQIVTEDFKEKGKRKFLNFGHTFAHGIESVNSET
;
A
#
# COMPACT_ATOMS: atom_id res chain seq x y z
N ILE A 1 10.51 3.62 -18.54
CA ILE A 1 10.60 4.93 -19.20
C ILE A 1 11.10 4.79 -20.64
N ASN A 2 12.26 4.20 -20.89
CA ASN A 2 12.81 4.05 -22.26
C ASN A 2 11.86 3.33 -23.22
N MET A 3 11.15 2.28 -22.75
CA MET A 3 10.16 1.59 -23.56
C MET A 3 8.98 2.51 -23.93
N MET A 4 8.46 3.26 -22.98
CA MET A 4 7.36 4.20 -23.19
C MET A 4 7.74 5.26 -24.25
N GLN A 5 8.96 5.79 -24.17
CA GLN A 5 9.48 6.74 -25.17
C GLN A 5 9.54 6.11 -26.56
N LYS A 6 10.08 4.87 -26.68
CA LYS A 6 10.17 4.17 -27.96
C LYS A 6 8.81 3.86 -28.57
N LEU A 7 7.79 3.62 -27.74
CA LEU A 7 6.42 3.35 -28.14
C LEU A 7 5.61 4.63 -28.42
N GLY A 8 6.21 5.81 -28.28
CA GLY A 8 5.55 7.08 -28.58
C GLY A 8 4.53 7.55 -27.54
N PHE A 9 4.65 7.08 -26.29
CA PHE A 9 3.79 7.57 -25.19
C PHE A 9 3.87 9.09 -25.07
N ASN A 10 2.73 9.71 -24.85
CA ASN A 10 2.57 11.15 -24.71
C ASN A 10 1.79 11.50 -23.42
N ARG A 11 1.52 12.79 -23.17
CA ARG A 11 0.90 13.26 -21.94
C ARG A 11 -0.58 12.85 -21.76
N SER A 12 -1.26 12.43 -22.82
CA SER A 12 -2.64 11.95 -22.76
C SER A 12 -2.75 10.45 -22.47
N ASP A 13 -1.61 9.72 -22.47
CA ASP A 13 -1.57 8.32 -22.09
C ASP A 13 -1.51 8.17 -20.57
N ALA A 14 -1.76 6.94 -20.11
CA ALA A 14 -1.76 6.62 -18.69
C ALA A 14 -0.94 5.37 -18.39
N VAL A 15 -0.49 5.24 -17.15
CA VAL A 15 0.11 4.03 -16.60
C VAL A 15 -0.92 3.31 -15.72
N ILE A 16 -1.03 2.00 -15.84
CA ILE A 16 -1.82 1.17 -14.93
C ILE A 16 -0.86 0.24 -14.20
N GLY A 17 -0.77 0.37 -12.88
CA GLY A 17 0.01 -0.52 -12.02
C GLY A 17 -0.87 -1.65 -11.49
N ILE A 18 -0.62 -2.90 -11.94
CA ILE A 18 -1.35 -4.09 -11.50
C ILE A 18 -0.37 -4.98 -10.75
N GLY A 19 -0.53 -5.13 -9.42
CA GLY A 19 0.36 -5.95 -8.61
C GLY A 19 0.40 -5.57 -7.13
N GLY A 20 1.37 -6.09 -6.40
CA GLY A 20 1.64 -5.75 -5.01
C GLY A 20 2.28 -4.36 -4.85
N GLY A 21 2.63 -4.00 -3.60
CA GLY A 21 3.16 -2.68 -3.25
C GLY A 21 4.34 -2.21 -4.09
N ALA A 22 5.31 -3.08 -4.38
CA ALA A 22 6.46 -2.73 -5.21
C ALA A 22 6.07 -2.31 -6.63
N VAL A 23 5.04 -2.96 -7.21
CA VAL A 23 4.54 -2.62 -8.55
C VAL A 23 3.76 -1.31 -8.53
N THR A 24 2.92 -1.10 -7.52
CA THR A 24 2.14 0.15 -7.39
C THR A 24 3.04 1.35 -7.16
N ASP A 25 4.07 1.22 -6.31
CA ASP A 25 5.07 2.26 -6.05
C ASP A 25 5.88 2.60 -7.31
N LEU A 26 6.37 1.58 -8.03
CA LEU A 26 7.11 1.75 -9.29
C LEU A 26 6.24 2.42 -10.37
N ALA A 27 5.00 1.98 -10.54
CA ALA A 27 4.07 2.54 -11.52
C ALA A 27 3.81 4.03 -11.25
N GLY A 28 3.55 4.39 -9.99
CA GLY A 28 3.36 5.77 -9.59
C GLY A 28 4.62 6.62 -9.76
N PHE A 29 5.81 6.09 -9.42
CA PHE A 29 7.07 6.80 -9.63
C PHE A 29 7.38 7.03 -11.11
N VAL A 30 7.18 6.01 -11.96
CA VAL A 30 7.32 6.14 -13.42
C VAL A 30 6.36 7.21 -13.96
N ALA A 31 5.08 7.14 -13.58
CA ALA A 31 4.07 8.08 -14.02
C ALA A 31 4.39 9.53 -13.57
N SER A 32 4.85 9.72 -12.33
CA SER A 32 5.22 11.02 -11.79
C SER A 32 6.42 11.66 -12.52
N SER A 33 7.34 10.82 -13.00
CA SER A 33 8.60 11.23 -13.62
C SER A 33 8.49 11.41 -15.13
N TYR A 34 7.63 10.62 -15.80
CA TYR A 34 7.47 10.66 -17.24
C TYR A 34 6.82 11.96 -17.69
N MET A 35 7.48 12.72 -18.55
CA MET A 35 7.03 14.03 -19.08
C MET A 35 6.55 15.02 -18.00
N ARG A 36 7.08 14.95 -16.76
CA ARG A 36 6.72 15.72 -15.56
C ARG A 36 5.35 15.37 -14.98
N GLY A 37 4.87 14.18 -15.23
CA GLY A 37 3.63 13.62 -14.70
C GLY A 37 2.61 13.31 -15.81
N ILE A 38 2.18 12.05 -15.83
CA ILE A 38 1.06 11.56 -16.63
C ILE A 38 0.06 10.85 -15.72
N ALA A 39 -1.16 10.67 -16.19
CA ALA A 39 -2.18 9.95 -15.43
C ALA A 39 -1.73 8.52 -15.08
N TYR A 40 -2.09 8.05 -13.88
CA TYR A 40 -1.91 6.65 -13.54
C TYR A 40 -3.05 6.13 -12.66
N PHE A 41 -3.24 4.82 -12.73
CA PHE A 41 -4.24 4.06 -12.01
C PHE A 41 -3.58 2.89 -11.30
N GLN A 42 -4.19 2.39 -10.23
CA GLN A 42 -3.67 1.27 -9.47
C GLN A 42 -4.73 0.17 -9.35
N ILE A 43 -4.28 -1.08 -9.51
CA ILE A 43 -5.05 -2.29 -9.22
C ILE A 43 -4.18 -3.14 -8.28
N PRO A 44 -4.23 -2.85 -6.96
CA PRO A 44 -3.41 -3.57 -5.98
C PRO A 44 -3.90 -5.01 -5.81
N THR A 45 -2.99 -5.98 -5.86
CA THR A 45 -3.31 -7.42 -5.82
C THR A 45 -2.88 -8.12 -4.53
N SER A 46 -2.16 -7.46 -3.62
CA SER A 46 -1.86 -7.96 -2.28
C SER A 46 -2.63 -7.17 -1.23
N LEU A 47 -2.91 -7.77 -0.06
CA LEU A 47 -3.61 -7.10 1.03
C LEU A 47 -2.84 -5.83 1.47
N LEU A 48 -1.51 -5.93 1.64
CA LEU A 48 -0.66 -4.77 1.96
C LEU A 48 -0.82 -3.63 0.96
N ALA A 49 -0.88 -3.95 -0.34
CA ALA A 49 -1.07 -2.93 -1.36
C ALA A 49 -2.48 -2.32 -1.32
N GLN A 50 -3.53 -3.11 -1.04
CA GLN A 50 -4.91 -2.65 -0.98
C GLN A 50 -5.15 -1.69 0.20
N VAL A 51 -4.62 -2.02 1.39
CA VAL A 51 -4.89 -1.23 2.60
C VAL A 51 -3.85 -0.15 2.89
N ASP A 52 -2.65 -0.28 2.32
CA ASP A 52 -1.53 0.62 2.65
C ASP A 52 -0.85 1.23 1.41
N ALA A 53 -0.08 0.48 0.62
CA ALA A 53 0.82 1.05 -0.38
C ALA A 53 0.11 1.89 -1.46
N SER A 54 -1.10 1.52 -1.91
CA SER A 54 -1.86 2.27 -2.90
C SER A 54 -2.51 3.55 -2.37
N ILE A 55 -2.50 3.78 -1.05
CA ILE A 55 -3.20 4.88 -0.41
C ILE A 55 -2.20 5.93 0.09
N GLY A 56 -2.40 7.19 -0.27
CA GLY A 56 -1.62 8.31 0.27
C GLY A 56 -0.48 8.80 -0.59
N GLY A 57 -0.41 8.36 -1.86
CA GLY A 57 0.40 8.95 -2.92
C GLY A 57 1.91 8.85 -2.75
N LYS A 58 2.42 8.10 -1.78
CA LYS A 58 3.85 7.79 -1.73
C LYS A 58 4.17 6.84 -2.86
N THR A 59 5.15 7.18 -3.69
CA THR A 59 5.65 6.35 -4.79
C THR A 59 7.16 6.33 -4.72
N GLY A 60 7.79 5.23 -5.10
CA GLY A 60 9.24 5.17 -5.00
C GLY A 60 9.86 3.90 -5.56
N VAL A 61 11.17 3.93 -5.60
CA VAL A 61 12.01 2.81 -5.99
C VAL A 61 13.21 2.68 -5.06
N ASN A 62 13.69 1.47 -4.91
CA ASN A 62 14.90 1.21 -4.16
C ASN A 62 16.13 1.77 -4.90
N HIS A 63 17.12 2.21 -4.16
CA HIS A 63 18.42 2.62 -4.68
C HIS A 63 19.54 1.96 -3.88
N GLY A 64 20.30 1.11 -4.53
CA GLY A 64 21.24 0.22 -3.82
C GLY A 64 20.48 -0.64 -2.81
N ASN A 65 20.95 -0.66 -1.57
CA ASN A 65 20.34 -1.44 -0.48
C ASN A 65 19.29 -0.66 0.33
N ILE A 66 18.94 0.57 -0.10
CA ILE A 66 17.99 1.41 0.64
C ILE A 66 16.62 1.33 -0.01
N LYS A 67 15.62 0.82 0.74
CA LYS A 67 14.23 0.73 0.28
C LYS A 67 13.64 2.14 0.11
N ASN A 68 12.90 2.34 -1.00
CA ASN A 68 12.11 3.56 -1.30
C ASN A 68 12.90 4.88 -1.19
N PHE A 69 14.22 4.83 -1.47
CA PHE A 69 15.10 5.99 -1.32
C PHE A 69 14.82 7.10 -2.33
N ILE A 70 14.43 6.74 -3.55
CA ILE A 70 14.07 7.69 -4.60
C ILE A 70 12.57 7.60 -4.81
N GLY A 71 11.86 8.71 -4.66
CA GLY A 71 10.41 8.68 -4.77
C GLY A 71 9.80 10.06 -4.92
N SER A 72 8.48 10.07 -5.01
CA SER A 72 7.67 11.27 -5.11
C SER A 72 6.34 11.11 -4.36
N PHE A 73 5.69 12.23 -4.09
CA PHE A 73 4.28 12.24 -3.69
C PHE A 73 3.44 12.48 -4.94
N TYR A 74 2.81 11.43 -5.44
CA TYR A 74 2.00 11.49 -6.66
C TYR A 74 0.76 10.59 -6.51
N ASN A 75 -0.42 11.18 -6.52
CA ASN A 75 -1.67 10.44 -6.32
C ASN A 75 -2.12 9.76 -7.63
N PRO A 76 -2.61 8.51 -7.57
CA PRO A 76 -3.32 7.91 -8.70
C PRO A 76 -4.61 8.70 -9.00
N LYS A 77 -5.11 8.58 -10.20
CA LYS A 77 -6.45 9.06 -10.56
C LYS A 77 -7.52 8.25 -9.85
N GLU A 78 -7.34 6.94 -9.83
CA GLU A 78 -8.22 5.99 -9.15
C GLU A 78 -7.42 4.77 -8.68
N VAL A 79 -7.92 4.12 -7.63
CA VAL A 79 -7.46 2.83 -7.12
C VAL A 79 -8.62 1.85 -7.17
N PHE A 80 -8.47 0.76 -7.91
CA PHE A 80 -9.48 -0.27 -8.05
C PHE A 80 -9.20 -1.42 -7.09
N ILE A 81 -9.97 -1.52 -6.03
CA ILE A 81 -9.84 -2.57 -5.01
C ILE A 81 -10.70 -3.77 -5.40
N CYS A 82 -10.10 -4.96 -5.37
CA CYS A 82 -10.76 -6.22 -5.68
C CYS A 82 -10.24 -7.28 -4.70
N SER A 83 -11.09 -7.70 -3.77
CA SER A 83 -10.72 -8.68 -2.72
C SER A 83 -10.46 -10.08 -3.28
N GLU A 84 -10.98 -10.41 -4.45
CA GLU A 84 -10.80 -11.71 -5.11
C GLU A 84 -9.32 -12.02 -5.41
N PHE A 85 -8.48 -11.00 -5.62
CA PHE A 85 -7.03 -11.22 -5.76
C PHE A 85 -6.39 -11.86 -4.54
N LEU A 86 -7.00 -11.69 -3.36
CA LEU A 86 -6.47 -12.26 -2.11
C LEU A 86 -6.66 -13.77 -2.01
N ASN A 87 -7.55 -14.37 -2.83
CA ASN A 87 -7.78 -15.83 -2.82
C ASN A 87 -6.54 -16.62 -3.25
N SER A 88 -5.72 -16.04 -4.14
CA SER A 88 -4.48 -16.67 -4.63
C SER A 88 -3.22 -16.11 -3.95
N LEU A 89 -3.37 -15.18 -3.00
CA LEU A 89 -2.25 -14.60 -2.29
C LEU A 89 -1.65 -15.64 -1.30
N ASP A 90 -0.34 -15.75 -1.27
CA ASP A 90 0.39 -16.55 -0.31
C ASP A 90 0.05 -16.15 1.14
N ASP A 91 0.00 -17.13 2.06
CA ASP A 91 -0.39 -16.89 3.45
C ASP A 91 0.57 -15.92 4.15
N GLN A 92 1.87 -15.97 3.86
CA GLN A 92 2.84 -15.05 4.45
C GLN A 92 2.59 -13.62 3.98
N GLU A 93 2.30 -13.43 2.69
CA GLU A 93 1.98 -12.11 2.13
C GLU A 93 0.61 -11.61 2.62
N PHE A 94 -0.34 -12.51 2.87
CA PHE A 94 -1.60 -12.15 3.50
C PHE A 94 -1.38 -11.65 4.93
N LEU A 95 -0.60 -12.37 5.74
CA LEU A 95 -0.26 -11.97 7.12
C LEU A 95 0.52 -10.64 7.16
N ASN A 96 1.45 -10.43 6.21
CA ASN A 96 2.15 -9.15 6.06
C ASN A 96 1.17 -7.99 5.86
N GLY A 97 0.19 -8.15 4.97
CA GLY A 97 -0.85 -7.14 4.76
C GLY A 97 -1.79 -6.98 5.96
N PHE A 98 -2.13 -8.09 6.61
CA PHE A 98 -2.98 -8.07 7.80
C PHE A 98 -2.33 -7.34 8.98
N SER A 99 -1.00 -7.35 9.08
CA SER A 99 -0.28 -6.55 10.09
C SER A 99 -0.60 -5.05 9.99
N GLU A 100 -0.80 -4.53 8.78
CA GLU A 100 -1.20 -3.14 8.56
C GLU A 100 -2.67 -2.89 8.96
N VAL A 101 -3.58 -3.83 8.67
CA VAL A 101 -4.98 -3.76 9.16
C VAL A 101 -4.99 -3.70 10.69
N LEU A 102 -4.23 -4.58 11.34
CA LEU A 102 -4.08 -4.59 12.79
C LEU A 102 -3.52 -3.25 13.32
N LYS A 103 -2.51 -2.70 12.65
CA LYS A 103 -1.93 -1.40 12.99
C LYS A 103 -2.97 -0.28 12.88
N HIS A 104 -3.77 -0.24 11.82
CA HIS A 104 -4.83 0.75 11.65
C HIS A 104 -5.86 0.67 12.79
N CYS A 105 -6.26 -0.54 13.19
CA CYS A 105 -7.14 -0.73 14.35
C CYS A 105 -6.50 -0.25 15.66
N LEU A 106 -5.23 -0.56 15.89
CA LEU A 106 -4.50 -0.17 17.12
C LEU A 106 -4.38 1.36 17.28
N ILE A 107 -4.16 2.09 16.19
CA ILE A 107 -4.04 3.55 16.25
C ILE A 107 -5.40 4.27 16.30
N THR A 108 -6.50 3.55 16.04
CA THR A 108 -7.85 4.12 16.00
C THR A 108 -8.58 3.93 17.33
N SER A 109 -8.87 2.69 17.71
CA SER A 109 -9.61 2.43 18.95
C SER A 109 -9.47 1.00 19.44
N LYS A 110 -9.67 0.82 20.77
CA LYS A 110 -9.74 -0.50 21.39
C LYS A 110 -10.92 -1.33 20.84
N ALA A 111 -12.02 -0.69 20.49
CA ALA A 111 -13.20 -1.36 19.95
C ALA A 111 -12.93 -2.02 18.60
N SER A 112 -12.21 -1.34 17.69
CA SER A 112 -11.79 -1.90 16.40
C SER A 112 -10.92 -3.14 16.58
N LEU A 113 -10.00 -3.12 17.54
CA LEU A 113 -9.16 -4.28 17.86
C LEU A 113 -9.95 -5.47 18.39
N MET A 114 -10.96 -5.23 19.26
CA MET A 114 -11.81 -6.29 19.78
C MET A 114 -12.65 -6.94 18.68
N ASN A 115 -13.18 -6.14 17.75
CA ASN A 115 -13.91 -6.62 16.59
C ASN A 115 -13.06 -7.55 15.70
N LEU A 116 -11.79 -7.20 15.44
CA LEU A 116 -10.86 -8.09 14.71
C LEU A 116 -10.68 -9.44 15.39
N LYS A 117 -10.63 -9.46 16.73
CA LYS A 117 -10.48 -10.70 17.47
C LYS A 117 -11.73 -11.59 17.36
N GLU A 118 -12.92 -11.00 17.33
CA GLU A 118 -14.17 -11.72 17.16
C GLU A 118 -14.34 -12.33 15.76
N LEU A 119 -13.71 -11.71 14.75
CA LEU A 119 -13.74 -12.14 13.34
C LEU A 119 -12.52 -12.96 12.91
N ALA A 120 -11.72 -13.47 13.87
CA ALA A 120 -10.44 -14.11 13.56
C ALA A 120 -10.57 -15.33 12.64
N ASP A 121 -11.58 -16.18 12.84
CA ASP A 121 -11.80 -17.38 12.06
C ASP A 121 -12.23 -17.04 10.62
N GLU A 122 -13.13 -16.07 10.44
CA GLU A 122 -13.60 -15.59 9.15
C GLU A 122 -12.47 -14.94 8.36
N ILE A 123 -11.60 -14.19 9.05
CA ILE A 123 -10.41 -13.55 8.44
C ILE A 123 -9.43 -14.63 7.98
N GLN A 124 -9.18 -15.63 8.82
CA GLN A 124 -8.28 -16.74 8.47
C GLN A 124 -8.80 -17.55 7.28
N ASN A 125 -10.13 -17.74 7.21
CA ASN A 125 -10.80 -18.41 6.10
C ASN A 125 -10.97 -17.51 4.87
N ARG A 126 -10.50 -16.27 4.93
CA ARG A 126 -10.60 -15.26 3.85
C ARG A 126 -12.01 -15.03 3.33
N GLU A 127 -12.98 -15.00 4.26
CA GLU A 127 -14.39 -14.77 3.92
C GLU A 127 -14.56 -13.44 3.17
N PRO A 128 -15.05 -13.45 1.90
CA PRO A 128 -14.95 -12.29 1.01
C PRO A 128 -15.61 -11.03 1.56
N ASN A 129 -16.82 -11.15 2.16
CA ASN A 129 -17.55 -10.01 2.71
C ASN A 129 -16.85 -9.40 3.93
N ILE A 130 -16.21 -10.24 4.75
CA ILE A 130 -15.46 -9.79 5.93
C ILE A 130 -14.19 -9.10 5.50
N LEU A 131 -13.45 -9.68 4.54
CA LEU A 131 -12.24 -9.05 4.00
C LEU A 131 -12.54 -7.71 3.35
N LEU A 132 -13.58 -7.62 2.52
CA LEU A 132 -13.96 -6.37 1.87
C LEU A 132 -14.25 -5.27 2.89
N LYS A 133 -15.04 -5.58 3.93
CA LYS A 133 -15.32 -4.65 5.03
C LYS A 133 -14.07 -4.18 5.76
N LEU A 134 -13.15 -5.09 6.08
CA LEU A 134 -11.89 -4.77 6.75
C LEU A 134 -10.99 -3.88 5.87
N ILE A 135 -10.96 -4.15 4.56
CA ILE A 135 -10.21 -3.35 3.60
C ILE A 135 -10.79 -1.93 3.55
N GLU A 136 -12.11 -1.79 3.43
CA GLU A 136 -12.81 -0.49 3.42
C GLU A 136 -12.50 0.31 4.70
N GLU A 137 -12.70 -0.29 5.88
CA GLU A 137 -12.41 0.36 7.17
C GLU A 137 -10.94 0.78 7.27
N SER A 138 -10.01 -0.06 6.81
CA SER A 138 -8.58 0.22 6.83
C SER A 138 -8.20 1.37 5.89
N ILE A 139 -8.79 1.41 4.70
CA ILE A 139 -8.60 2.50 3.73
C ILE A 139 -9.12 3.81 4.30
N ASP A 140 -10.31 3.82 4.90
CA ASP A 140 -10.92 5.02 5.48
C ASP A 140 -10.05 5.61 6.59
N ILE A 141 -9.54 4.76 7.50
CA ILE A 141 -8.63 5.18 8.57
C ILE A 141 -7.38 5.85 7.97
N LYS A 142 -6.75 5.19 7.02
CA LYS A 142 -5.54 5.74 6.40
C LYS A 142 -5.81 6.99 5.58
N ALA A 143 -6.87 7.01 4.79
CA ALA A 143 -7.26 8.16 3.99
C ALA A 143 -7.52 9.39 4.84
N GLN A 144 -8.18 9.25 6.00
CA GLN A 144 -8.39 10.34 6.94
C GLN A 144 -7.06 10.91 7.44
N ILE A 145 -6.14 10.06 7.90
CA ILE A 145 -4.82 10.48 8.40
C ILE A 145 -4.00 11.16 7.30
N VAL A 146 -4.02 10.62 6.09
CA VAL A 146 -3.31 11.17 4.93
C VAL A 146 -3.88 12.52 4.51
N THR A 147 -5.20 12.69 4.54
CA THR A 147 -5.87 13.95 4.20
C THR A 147 -5.46 15.08 5.16
N GLU A 148 -5.29 14.76 6.45
CA GLU A 148 -4.85 15.73 7.45
C GLU A 148 -3.35 16.06 7.35
N ASP A 149 -2.52 15.12 6.87
CA ASP A 149 -1.06 15.31 6.81
C ASP A 149 -0.44 14.57 5.59
N PHE A 150 -0.73 15.06 4.39
CA PHE A 150 -0.28 14.42 3.15
C PHE A 150 1.24 14.20 3.07
N LYS A 151 2.04 15.15 3.58
CA LYS A 151 3.52 15.11 3.50
C LYS A 151 4.21 14.52 4.74
N GLU A 152 3.46 13.90 5.65
CA GLU A 152 4.00 13.20 6.84
C GLU A 152 4.88 14.08 7.74
N LYS A 153 4.44 15.28 8.00
CA LYS A 153 5.13 16.19 8.94
C LYS A 153 4.66 16.05 10.39
N GLY A 154 3.48 15.49 10.61
CA GLY A 154 2.81 15.38 11.91
C GLY A 154 2.12 14.03 12.13
N LYS A 155 0.77 14.02 12.10
CA LYS A 155 -0.10 12.88 12.45
C LYS A 155 0.15 11.63 11.61
N ARG A 156 0.50 11.76 10.32
CA ARG A 156 0.79 10.62 9.45
C ARG A 156 1.96 9.77 9.97
N LYS A 157 2.81 10.29 10.83
CA LYS A 157 3.88 9.51 11.48
C LYS A 157 3.35 8.39 12.38
N PHE A 158 2.09 8.45 12.85
CA PHE A 158 1.48 7.34 13.58
C PHE A 158 1.34 6.07 12.72
N LEU A 159 1.27 6.21 11.39
CA LEU A 159 1.28 5.07 10.47
C LEU A 159 2.63 4.31 10.46
N ASN A 160 3.70 4.90 11.03
CA ASN A 160 4.99 4.23 11.19
C ASN A 160 5.10 3.45 12.52
N PHE A 161 3.99 3.32 13.27
CA PHE A 161 3.98 2.55 14.52
C PHE A 161 4.43 1.11 14.26
N GLY A 162 5.41 0.65 15.04
CA GLY A 162 6.02 -0.67 14.88
C GLY A 162 7.18 -0.76 13.87
N HIS A 163 7.31 0.16 12.91
CA HIS A 163 8.32 0.07 11.85
C HIS A 163 9.76 0.05 12.38
N THR A 164 10.07 0.78 13.44
CA THR A 164 11.42 0.81 14.03
C THR A 164 11.85 -0.58 14.52
N PHE A 165 10.93 -1.33 15.15
CA PHE A 165 11.20 -2.69 15.60
C PHE A 165 11.27 -3.66 14.43
N ALA A 166 10.35 -3.55 13.46
CA ALA A 166 10.35 -4.41 12.27
C ALA A 166 11.65 -4.28 11.47
N HIS A 167 12.10 -3.06 11.17
CA HIS A 167 13.35 -2.82 10.46
C HIS A 167 14.58 -3.33 11.24
N GLY A 168 14.56 -3.24 12.59
CA GLY A 168 15.63 -3.81 13.43
C GLY A 168 15.71 -5.34 13.29
N ILE A 169 14.57 -6.04 13.29
CA ILE A 169 14.50 -7.49 13.12
C ILE A 169 14.91 -7.90 11.70
N GLU A 170 14.41 -7.20 10.67
CA GLU A 170 14.76 -7.45 9.27
C GLU A 170 16.26 -7.30 9.02
N SER A 171 16.91 -6.29 9.62
CA SER A 171 18.34 -6.05 9.42
C SER A 171 19.21 -7.19 9.97
N VAL A 172 18.81 -7.81 11.09
CA VAL A 172 19.52 -8.95 11.67
C VAL A 172 19.34 -10.22 10.83
N ASN A 173 18.14 -10.44 10.27
CA ASN A 173 17.84 -11.62 9.46
C ASN A 173 18.38 -11.55 8.03
N SER A 174 18.73 -10.36 7.51
CA SER A 174 19.31 -10.19 6.17
C SER A 174 20.83 -10.47 6.12
N GLU A 175 21.48 -10.70 7.25
CA GLU A 175 22.92 -11.05 7.35
C GLU A 175 23.15 -12.59 7.44
N THR A 176 22.09 -13.41 7.39
CA THR A 176 22.15 -14.87 7.33
C THR A 176 21.69 -15.40 5.97
#